data_d7941f2904cee67a0a08d018bf4a28e3
#
_entry.id   d7941f2904cee67a0a08d018bf4a28e3
#
_cell.length_a   1.000
_cell.length_b   1.000
_cell.length_c   1.000
_cell.angle_alpha   90.00
_cell.angle_beta   90.00
_cell.angle_gamma   90.00
#
_symmetry.space_group_name_H-M   'P 1'
#
loop_
_entity.id
_entity.type
_entity.pdbx_description
1 polymer ?
#
loop_
_entity_poly.entity_id
_entity_poly.type
_entity_poly.pdbx_seq_one_letter_code
_entity_poly.pdbx_strand_id
1 'polypeptide(L)'
;MSILFIQGAGHGAHEEDRHLAESLRHALGSRFDVRYPAMPAEEDAPYDQWCETIERDVADAPGPVMIVGHSVGASILIKWFCESAETAAVAGVFLVACPFWGGDGWLYEGYEKLALQPGCAANLPPGVPVFLYHCQDDPIVPFDHLALYSQALPQATVRAHANGGHQLNNDLTAVARDIDSLCPN
;
A
#
# COMPACT_ATOMS: atom_id res chain seq x y z
N MET A 1 -15.42 -8.33 -6.37
CA MET A 1 -14.13 -7.64 -6.56
C MET A 1 -13.20 -8.05 -5.44
N SER A 2 -11.96 -8.44 -5.75
CA SER A 2 -10.97 -8.84 -4.75
C SER A 2 -10.15 -7.63 -4.29
N ILE A 3 -9.88 -7.56 -2.99
CA ILE A 3 -8.97 -6.60 -2.38
C ILE A 3 -7.84 -7.42 -1.73
N LEU A 4 -6.60 -7.09 -2.02
CA LEU A 4 -5.44 -7.65 -1.36
C LEU A 4 -4.87 -6.60 -0.40
N PHE A 5 -4.78 -6.92 0.89
CA PHE A 5 -4.18 -6.04 1.88
C PHE A 5 -2.80 -6.58 2.27
N ILE A 6 -1.77 -5.74 2.13
CA ILE A 6 -0.37 -6.04 2.46
C ILE A 6 0.01 -5.29 3.73
N GLN A 7 0.43 -6.05 4.75
CA GLN A 7 0.86 -5.53 6.06
C GLN A 7 2.12 -4.68 6.00
N GLY A 8 2.42 -3.97 7.07
CA GLY A 8 3.72 -3.37 7.34
C GLY A 8 4.78 -4.42 7.70
N ALA A 9 6.00 -3.96 7.97
CA ALA A 9 7.10 -4.80 8.41
C ALA A 9 7.40 -4.58 9.90
N GLY A 10 8.01 -5.61 10.52
CA GLY A 10 8.41 -5.61 11.91
C GLY A 10 7.82 -6.80 12.66
N HIS A 11 8.39 -7.09 13.82
CA HIS A 11 7.91 -8.18 14.65
C HIS A 11 6.45 -7.99 15.07
N GLY A 12 5.57 -8.91 14.70
CA GLY A 12 4.13 -8.87 15.00
C GLY A 12 3.31 -7.93 14.13
N ALA A 13 3.89 -7.40 13.05
CA ALA A 13 3.20 -6.46 12.15
C ALA A 13 1.93 -7.06 11.52
N HIS A 14 1.92 -8.36 11.22
CA HIS A 14 0.73 -9.03 10.71
C HIS A 14 -0.42 -8.99 11.72
N GLU A 15 -0.15 -9.27 12.99
CA GLU A 15 -1.19 -9.21 14.04
C GLU A 15 -1.66 -7.78 14.30
N GLU A 16 -0.75 -6.82 14.29
CA GLU A 16 -1.08 -5.40 14.50
C GLU A 16 -1.97 -4.87 13.37
N ASP A 17 -1.59 -5.10 12.11
CA ASP A 17 -2.33 -4.63 10.93
C ASP A 17 -3.63 -5.39 10.67
N ARG A 18 -3.87 -6.50 11.39
CA ARG A 18 -5.15 -7.22 11.33
C ARG A 18 -6.33 -6.31 11.60
N HIS A 19 -6.19 -5.34 12.50
CA HIS A 19 -7.24 -4.36 12.78
C HIS A 19 -7.54 -3.45 11.60
N LEU A 20 -6.51 -3.06 10.81
CA LEU A 20 -6.69 -2.30 9.57
C LEU A 20 -7.45 -3.13 8.53
N ALA A 21 -7.04 -4.39 8.33
CA ALA A 21 -7.71 -5.29 7.40
C ALA A 21 -9.17 -5.58 7.80
N GLU A 22 -9.46 -5.73 9.09
CA GLU A 22 -10.83 -5.89 9.62
C GLU A 22 -11.68 -4.63 9.42
N SER A 23 -11.12 -3.45 9.68
CA SER A 23 -11.77 -2.16 9.42
C SER A 23 -12.16 -2.04 7.94
N LEU A 24 -11.23 -2.37 7.04
CA LEU A 24 -11.46 -2.35 5.60
C LEU A 24 -12.59 -3.31 5.19
N ARG A 25 -12.57 -4.57 5.70
CA ARG A 25 -13.64 -5.55 5.46
C ARG A 25 -15.00 -5.04 5.91
N HIS A 26 -15.03 -4.46 7.11
CA HIS A 26 -16.27 -3.93 7.69
C HIS A 26 -16.83 -2.77 6.84
N ALA A 27 -15.98 -1.85 6.44
CA ALA A 27 -16.38 -0.67 5.67
C ALA A 27 -16.84 -1.02 4.23
N LEU A 28 -16.21 -2.00 3.59
CA LEU A 28 -16.53 -2.44 2.23
C LEU A 28 -17.73 -3.40 2.16
N GLY A 29 -18.03 -4.10 3.24
CA GLY A 29 -19.11 -5.09 3.29
C GLY A 29 -18.91 -6.28 2.35
N SER A 30 -19.98 -7.04 2.09
CA SER A 30 -19.91 -8.31 1.36
C SER A 30 -19.70 -8.19 -0.16
N ARG A 31 -19.68 -6.98 -0.72
CA ARG A 31 -19.39 -6.74 -2.16
C ARG A 31 -17.94 -7.06 -2.52
N PHE A 32 -17.06 -6.99 -1.54
CA PHE A 32 -15.63 -7.14 -1.72
C PHE A 32 -15.08 -8.30 -0.88
N ASP A 33 -14.21 -9.08 -1.48
CA ASP A 33 -13.44 -10.13 -0.78
C ASP A 33 -12.07 -9.55 -0.37
N VAL A 34 -11.91 -9.23 0.91
CA VAL A 34 -10.66 -8.67 1.45
C VAL A 34 -9.76 -9.79 1.94
N ARG A 35 -8.75 -10.10 1.15
CA ARG A 35 -7.71 -11.08 1.45
C ARG A 35 -6.58 -10.41 2.24
N TYR A 36 -6.10 -11.09 3.26
CA TYR A 36 -5.02 -10.61 4.13
C TYR A 36 -4.05 -11.75 4.43
N PRO A 37 -3.13 -12.06 3.51
CA PRO A 37 -2.12 -13.08 3.72
C PRO A 37 -1.05 -12.60 4.69
N ALA A 38 -0.49 -13.53 5.48
CA ALA A 38 0.72 -13.25 6.23
C ALA A 38 1.92 -13.18 5.26
N MET A 39 2.63 -12.08 5.30
CA MET A 39 3.83 -11.92 4.47
C MET A 39 5.03 -12.66 5.08
N PRO A 40 5.89 -13.29 4.26
CA PRO A 40 7.02 -14.07 4.77
C PRO A 40 8.07 -13.20 5.45
N ALA A 41 8.67 -13.69 6.55
CA ALA A 41 9.74 -13.02 7.27
C ALA A 41 9.45 -11.54 7.53
N GLU A 42 8.34 -11.26 8.21
CA GLU A 42 7.80 -9.90 8.42
C GLU A 42 8.80 -8.93 9.09
N GLU A 43 9.74 -9.45 9.88
CA GLU A 43 10.77 -8.63 10.54
C GLU A 43 11.72 -7.98 9.53
N ASP A 44 12.12 -8.72 8.50
CA ASP A 44 13.11 -8.30 7.51
C ASP A 44 12.48 -7.81 6.20
N ALA A 45 11.20 -8.13 5.98
CA ALA A 45 10.41 -7.81 4.79
C ALA A 45 11.21 -7.99 3.48
N PRO A 46 11.69 -9.21 3.17
CA PRO A 46 12.55 -9.44 2.00
C PRO A 46 11.77 -9.16 0.72
N TYR A 47 12.20 -8.13 -0.02
CA TYR A 47 11.50 -7.58 -1.20
C TYR A 47 11.07 -8.67 -2.18
N ASP A 48 12.00 -9.55 -2.58
CA ASP A 48 11.72 -10.56 -3.60
C ASP A 48 10.64 -11.55 -3.16
N GLN A 49 10.68 -12.00 -1.89
CA GLN A 49 9.68 -12.95 -1.36
C GLN A 49 8.30 -12.29 -1.18
N TRP A 50 8.26 -11.00 -0.86
CA TRP A 50 7.01 -10.27 -0.78
C TRP A 50 6.42 -10.05 -2.17
N CYS A 51 7.25 -9.72 -3.17
CA CYS A 51 6.82 -9.63 -4.57
C CYS A 51 6.24 -10.95 -5.08
N GLU A 52 6.91 -12.09 -4.86
CA GLU A 52 6.42 -13.41 -5.21
C GLU A 52 5.06 -13.72 -4.56
N THR A 53 4.86 -13.29 -3.30
CA THR A 53 3.60 -13.46 -2.59
C THR A 53 2.50 -12.58 -3.20
N ILE A 54 2.80 -11.32 -3.50
CA ILE A 54 1.87 -10.39 -4.17
C ILE A 54 1.46 -10.94 -5.54
N GLU A 55 2.42 -11.36 -6.36
CA GLU A 55 2.17 -11.90 -7.71
C GLU A 55 1.28 -13.14 -7.68
N ARG A 56 1.57 -14.08 -6.78
CA ARG A 56 0.75 -15.28 -6.59
C ARG A 56 -0.68 -14.90 -6.18
N ASP A 57 -0.84 -14.02 -5.20
CA ASP A 57 -2.16 -13.62 -4.70
C ASP A 57 -2.97 -12.81 -5.73
N VAL A 58 -2.31 -12.04 -6.58
CA VAL A 58 -2.91 -11.36 -7.72
C VAL A 58 -3.33 -12.35 -8.79
N ALA A 59 -2.48 -13.33 -9.13
CA ALA A 59 -2.76 -14.35 -10.13
C ALA A 59 -3.91 -15.29 -9.72
N ASP A 60 -4.01 -15.61 -8.43
CA ASP A 60 -5.06 -16.47 -7.86
C ASP A 60 -6.42 -15.76 -7.67
N ALA A 61 -6.50 -14.48 -7.95
CA ALA A 61 -7.75 -13.75 -7.82
C ALA A 61 -8.71 -14.06 -8.99
N PRO A 62 -10.02 -14.16 -8.74
CA PRO A 62 -11.00 -14.51 -9.78
C PRO A 62 -11.28 -13.39 -10.79
N GLY A 63 -10.55 -12.28 -10.73
CA GLY A 63 -10.71 -11.11 -11.60
C GLY A 63 -9.84 -9.94 -11.14
N PRO A 64 -10.13 -8.71 -11.58
CA PRO A 64 -9.34 -7.54 -11.22
C PRO A 64 -9.20 -7.36 -9.69
N VAL A 65 -8.00 -6.99 -9.24
CA VAL A 65 -7.63 -6.84 -7.84
C VAL A 65 -7.29 -5.39 -7.53
N MET A 66 -7.81 -4.85 -6.45
CA MET A 66 -7.30 -3.62 -5.84
C MET A 66 -6.36 -3.99 -4.70
N ILE A 67 -5.23 -3.30 -4.57
CA ILE A 67 -4.22 -3.64 -3.59
C ILE A 67 -4.02 -2.48 -2.63
N VAL A 68 -4.13 -2.76 -1.34
CA VAL A 68 -3.86 -1.81 -0.25
C VAL A 68 -2.57 -2.24 0.43
N GLY A 69 -1.61 -1.34 0.57
CA GLY A 69 -0.39 -1.59 1.34
C GLY A 69 -0.28 -0.62 2.51
N HIS A 70 0.19 -1.11 3.66
CA HIS A 70 0.48 -0.31 4.84
C HIS A 70 1.99 -0.24 5.08
N SER A 71 2.49 0.94 5.47
CA SER A 71 3.87 1.15 5.89
C SER A 71 4.90 0.58 4.88
N VAL A 72 5.83 -0.26 5.30
CA VAL A 72 6.83 -0.92 4.42
C VAL A 72 6.15 -1.75 3.33
N GLY A 73 5.02 -2.40 3.64
CA GLY A 73 4.25 -3.11 2.62
C GLY A 73 3.74 -2.20 1.50
N ALA A 74 3.40 -0.96 1.80
CA ALA A 74 3.06 0.04 0.79
C ALA A 74 4.27 0.42 -0.07
N SER A 75 5.46 0.52 0.51
CA SER A 75 6.71 0.79 -0.23
C SER A 75 7.07 -0.35 -1.18
N ILE A 76 6.96 -1.59 -0.70
CA ILE A 76 7.18 -2.79 -1.52
C ILE A 76 6.16 -2.83 -2.65
N LEU A 77 4.89 -2.61 -2.34
CA LEU A 77 3.79 -2.62 -3.31
C LEU A 77 4.02 -1.62 -4.44
N ILE A 78 4.33 -0.36 -4.12
CA ILE A 78 4.50 0.65 -5.18
C ILE A 78 5.77 0.39 -6.01
N LYS A 79 6.84 -0.07 -5.38
CA LYS A 79 8.05 -0.45 -6.11
C LYS A 79 7.79 -1.62 -7.05
N TRP A 80 7.15 -2.69 -6.55
CA TRP A 80 6.73 -3.82 -7.37
C TRP A 80 5.84 -3.37 -8.54
N PHE A 81 4.87 -2.50 -8.28
CA PHE A 81 3.94 -2.00 -9.29
C PHE A 81 4.64 -1.19 -10.39
N CYS A 82 5.77 -0.53 -10.09
CA CYS A 82 6.59 0.17 -11.07
C CYS A 82 7.52 -0.74 -11.88
N GLU A 83 7.90 -1.90 -11.33
CA GLU A 83 8.96 -2.77 -11.87
C GLU A 83 8.42 -4.05 -12.52
N SER A 84 7.26 -4.53 -12.08
CA SER A 84 6.68 -5.79 -12.57
C SER A 84 5.92 -5.62 -13.87
N ALA A 85 6.02 -6.65 -14.72
CA ALA A 85 5.17 -6.80 -15.91
C ALA A 85 3.79 -7.42 -15.57
N GLU A 86 3.63 -8.02 -14.38
CA GLU A 86 2.45 -8.79 -13.95
C GLU A 86 1.36 -7.92 -13.30
N THR A 87 1.23 -6.69 -13.77
CA THR A 87 0.31 -5.69 -13.19
C THR A 87 -1.04 -5.59 -13.91
N ALA A 88 -1.25 -6.35 -14.98
CA ALA A 88 -2.45 -6.23 -15.83
C ALA A 88 -3.78 -6.50 -15.11
N ALA A 89 -3.77 -7.30 -14.04
CA ALA A 89 -4.95 -7.57 -13.22
C ALA A 89 -5.19 -6.53 -12.11
N VAL A 90 -4.29 -5.56 -11.92
CA VAL A 90 -4.41 -4.55 -10.86
C VAL A 90 -5.36 -3.45 -11.30
N ALA A 91 -6.42 -3.20 -10.52
CA ALA A 91 -7.45 -2.21 -10.80
C ALA A 91 -7.32 -0.92 -9.98
N GLY A 92 -6.46 -0.90 -8.97
CA GLY A 92 -6.17 0.27 -8.14
C GLY A 92 -5.15 -0.03 -7.06
N VAL A 93 -4.38 0.98 -6.65
CA VAL A 93 -3.32 0.87 -5.63
C VAL A 93 -3.55 1.94 -4.56
N PHE A 94 -3.53 1.53 -3.29
CA PHE A 94 -3.79 2.37 -2.12
C PHE A 94 -2.64 2.25 -1.13
N LEU A 95 -1.89 3.33 -0.95
CA LEU A 95 -0.67 3.36 -0.14
C LEU A 95 -0.92 4.12 1.16
N VAL A 96 -0.89 3.41 2.27
CA VAL A 96 -1.22 3.92 3.62
C VAL A 96 0.06 4.08 4.43
N ALA A 97 0.32 5.27 4.96
CA ALA A 97 1.48 5.59 5.79
C ALA A 97 2.82 5.12 5.19
N CYS A 98 2.98 5.31 3.90
CA CYS A 98 4.05 4.73 3.08
C CYS A 98 5.39 5.46 3.30
N PRO A 99 6.47 4.81 3.81
CA PRO A 99 7.77 5.40 3.94
C PRO A 99 8.46 5.60 2.58
N PHE A 100 9.00 6.80 2.36
CA PHE A 100 9.76 7.12 1.14
C PHE A 100 11.25 6.88 1.36
N TRP A 101 11.79 5.83 0.73
CA TRP A 101 13.18 5.43 0.87
C TRP A 101 14.10 6.23 -0.06
N GLY A 102 15.25 6.65 0.50
CA GLY A 102 16.17 7.54 -0.22
C GLY A 102 15.79 9.02 -0.13
N GLY A 103 14.77 9.37 0.65
CA GLY A 103 14.44 10.75 1.03
C GLY A 103 15.42 11.32 2.06
N ASP A 104 15.33 12.62 2.31
CA ASP A 104 16.25 13.35 3.15
C ASP A 104 16.34 12.79 4.58
N GLY A 105 17.50 12.19 4.91
CA GLY A 105 17.88 11.80 6.26
C GLY A 105 17.17 10.57 6.83
N TRP A 106 16.29 9.92 6.09
CA TRP A 106 15.62 8.71 6.55
C TRP A 106 16.26 7.45 5.97
N LEU A 107 17.22 6.90 6.69
CA LEU A 107 17.97 5.70 6.32
C LEU A 107 17.70 4.63 7.39
N TYR A 108 17.17 3.51 6.95
CA TYR A 108 17.06 2.29 7.74
C TYR A 108 17.84 1.19 7.03
N GLU A 109 18.81 0.60 7.72
CA GLU A 109 19.66 -0.46 7.19
C GLU A 109 18.80 -1.63 6.66
N GLY A 110 19.08 -2.07 5.43
CA GLY A 110 18.35 -3.17 4.77
C GLY A 110 17.18 -2.75 3.90
N TYR A 111 16.68 -1.50 4.02
CA TYR A 111 15.53 -1.01 3.23
C TYR A 111 15.92 -0.07 2.08
N GLU A 112 17.20 0.23 1.88
CA GLU A 112 17.66 1.14 0.80
C GLU A 112 17.25 0.66 -0.58
N LYS A 113 17.16 -0.67 -0.76
CA LYS A 113 16.69 -1.30 -2.00
C LYS A 113 15.22 -1.01 -2.33
N LEU A 114 14.42 -0.51 -1.35
CA LEU A 114 13.03 -0.12 -1.57
C LEU A 114 12.88 1.28 -2.17
N ALA A 115 13.96 2.04 -2.34
CA ALA A 115 13.93 3.33 -3.00
C ALA A 115 13.38 3.19 -4.43
N LEU A 116 12.44 4.10 -4.78
CA LEU A 116 11.89 4.13 -6.13
C LEU A 116 12.95 4.56 -7.13
N GLN A 117 13.02 3.86 -8.25
CA GLN A 117 13.87 4.28 -9.36
C GLN A 117 13.33 5.55 -10.03
N PRO A 118 14.20 6.45 -10.51
CA PRO A 118 13.78 7.57 -11.31
C PRO A 118 12.93 7.12 -12.49
N GLY A 119 11.78 7.76 -12.68
CA GLY A 119 10.87 7.41 -13.77
C GLY A 119 9.83 6.34 -13.43
N CYS A 120 9.76 5.85 -12.19
CA CYS A 120 8.74 4.90 -11.74
C CYS A 120 7.32 5.30 -12.20
N ALA A 121 6.96 6.58 -12.07
CA ALA A 121 5.63 7.05 -12.49
C ALA A 121 5.29 6.78 -13.97
N ALA A 122 6.31 6.76 -14.84
CA ALA A 122 6.12 6.48 -16.27
C ALA A 122 5.89 4.99 -16.56
N ASN A 123 6.28 4.12 -15.64
CA ASN A 123 6.12 2.67 -15.76
C ASN A 123 4.78 2.18 -15.23
N LEU A 124 4.04 3.02 -14.49
CA LEU A 124 2.73 2.63 -13.99
C LEU A 124 1.74 2.36 -15.13
N PRO A 125 0.92 1.31 -15.04
CA PRO A 125 -0.08 1.01 -16.04
C PRO A 125 -1.04 2.19 -16.26
N PRO A 126 -1.29 2.61 -17.52
CA PRO A 126 -2.19 3.71 -17.80
C PRO A 126 -3.60 3.45 -17.27
N GLY A 127 -4.17 4.44 -16.58
CA GLY A 127 -5.55 4.39 -16.11
C GLY A 127 -5.76 3.65 -14.78
N VAL A 128 -4.72 3.06 -14.19
CA VAL A 128 -4.82 2.47 -12.85
C VAL A 128 -4.64 3.57 -11.80
N PRO A 129 -5.67 3.86 -10.97
CA PRO A 129 -5.58 4.89 -9.96
C PRO A 129 -4.63 4.50 -8.82
N VAL A 130 -3.87 5.48 -8.35
CA VAL A 130 -3.01 5.37 -7.17
C VAL A 130 -3.47 6.40 -6.13
N PHE A 131 -3.63 5.96 -4.88
CA PHE A 131 -4.00 6.81 -3.76
C PHE A 131 -2.93 6.77 -2.68
N LEU A 132 -2.68 7.92 -2.07
CA LEU A 132 -1.70 8.09 -0.99
C LEU A 132 -2.43 8.59 0.27
N TYR A 133 -2.30 7.87 1.38
CA TYR A 133 -2.90 8.25 2.67
C TYR A 133 -1.84 8.43 3.74
N HIS A 134 -1.89 9.53 4.48
CA HIS A 134 -0.95 9.76 5.58
C HIS A 134 -1.55 10.69 6.63
N CYS A 135 -1.24 10.45 7.90
CA CYS A 135 -1.63 11.29 9.02
C CYS A 135 -0.51 12.28 9.38
N GLN A 136 -0.89 13.53 9.70
CA GLN A 136 0.08 14.56 10.10
C GLN A 136 0.75 14.24 11.45
N ASP A 137 0.08 13.48 12.29
CA ASP A 137 0.52 13.07 13.62
C ASP A 137 1.17 11.66 13.64
N ASP A 138 1.57 11.13 12.48
CA ASP A 138 2.27 9.85 12.39
C ASP A 138 3.63 9.92 13.13
N PRO A 139 3.81 9.13 14.22
CA PRO A 139 5.03 9.17 15.01
C PRO A 139 6.16 8.30 14.43
N ILE A 140 5.88 7.51 13.40
CA ILE A 140 6.80 6.52 12.81
C ILE A 140 7.34 7.03 11.47
N VAL A 141 6.45 7.32 10.53
CA VAL A 141 6.82 7.80 9.19
C VAL A 141 6.55 9.30 9.10
N PRO A 142 7.57 10.13 8.88
CA PRO A 142 7.39 11.57 8.76
C PRO A 142 6.34 11.96 7.71
N PHE A 143 5.44 12.88 8.06
CA PHE A 143 4.37 13.32 7.15
C PHE A 143 4.89 13.88 5.81
N ASP A 144 6.11 14.42 5.80
CA ASP A 144 6.76 14.95 4.58
C ASP A 144 6.96 13.87 3.51
N HIS A 145 6.95 12.58 3.87
CA HIS A 145 7.02 11.47 2.91
C HIS A 145 5.83 11.46 1.96
N LEU A 146 4.66 11.94 2.39
CA LEU A 146 3.50 12.13 1.52
C LEU A 146 3.80 13.09 0.37
N ALA A 147 4.52 14.18 0.65
CA ALA A 147 4.92 15.16 -0.37
C ALA A 147 5.96 14.57 -1.34
N LEU A 148 6.92 13.77 -0.83
CA LEU A 148 7.91 13.08 -1.67
C LEU A 148 7.23 12.09 -2.63
N TYR A 149 6.28 11.30 -2.14
CA TYR A 149 5.49 10.42 -3.01
C TYR A 149 4.63 11.19 -4.00
N SER A 150 4.01 12.29 -3.60
CA SER A 150 3.21 13.13 -4.51
C SER A 150 4.05 13.72 -5.66
N GLN A 151 5.33 14.04 -5.39
CA GLN A 151 6.27 14.47 -6.43
C GLN A 151 6.72 13.33 -7.34
N ALA A 152 7.00 12.16 -6.77
CA ALA A 152 7.42 10.97 -7.51
C ALA A 152 6.28 10.37 -8.35
N LEU A 153 5.04 10.52 -7.91
CA LEU A 153 3.81 9.95 -8.50
C LEU A 153 2.78 11.07 -8.73
N PRO A 154 3.00 12.00 -9.66
CA PRO A 154 2.16 13.20 -9.83
C PRO A 154 0.71 12.90 -10.24
N GLN A 155 0.43 11.69 -10.73
CA GLN A 155 -0.92 11.21 -11.04
C GLN A 155 -1.68 10.66 -9.82
N ALA A 156 -1.01 10.49 -8.67
CA ALA A 156 -1.63 9.91 -7.48
C ALA A 156 -2.60 10.89 -6.81
N THR A 157 -3.68 10.36 -6.27
CA THR A 157 -4.63 11.11 -5.43
C THR A 157 -4.16 11.13 -3.99
N VAL A 158 -3.94 12.32 -3.44
CA VAL A 158 -3.45 12.51 -2.07
C VAL A 158 -4.60 12.66 -1.08
N ARG A 159 -4.53 11.97 0.06
CA ARG A 159 -5.46 12.01 1.19
C ARG A 159 -4.67 12.26 2.48
N ALA A 160 -4.52 13.52 2.85
CA ALA A 160 -3.91 13.92 4.12
C ALA A 160 -4.95 13.93 5.25
N HIS A 161 -4.62 13.32 6.38
CA HIS A 161 -5.43 13.29 7.58
C HIS A 161 -4.74 14.11 8.69
N ALA A 162 -5.50 14.85 9.48
CA ALA A 162 -4.93 15.65 10.56
C ALA A 162 -4.43 14.77 11.72
N ASN A 163 -5.15 13.68 12.01
CA ASN A 163 -4.90 12.79 13.12
C ASN A 163 -5.15 11.34 12.72
N GLY A 164 -4.56 10.40 13.46
CA GLY A 164 -4.75 8.96 13.27
C GLY A 164 -3.48 8.15 13.51
N GLY A 165 -2.34 8.84 13.63
CA GLY A 165 -1.05 8.20 13.81
C GLY A 165 -0.69 7.29 12.64
N HIS A 166 0.26 6.39 12.86
CA HIS A 166 0.73 5.45 11.85
C HIS A 166 -0.33 4.44 11.41
N GLN A 167 -1.20 4.03 12.33
CA GLN A 167 -2.27 3.05 12.13
C GLN A 167 -3.63 3.69 11.74
N LEU A 168 -3.67 4.99 11.38
CA LEU A 168 -4.92 5.69 11.02
C LEU A 168 -6.07 5.41 12.02
N ASN A 169 -5.78 5.35 13.32
CA ASN A 169 -6.73 4.93 14.38
C ASN A 169 -7.41 3.57 14.11
N ASN A 170 -6.80 2.67 13.36
CA ASN A 170 -7.39 1.43 12.88
C ASN A 170 -8.69 1.64 12.09
N ASP A 171 -8.78 2.75 11.33
CA ASP A 171 -9.96 3.11 10.55
C ASP A 171 -9.58 3.37 9.07
N LEU A 172 -9.90 2.42 8.20
CA LEU A 172 -9.72 2.53 6.75
C LEU A 172 -11.02 2.90 6.00
N THR A 173 -11.98 3.54 6.66
CA THR A 173 -13.22 3.99 6.01
C THR A 173 -12.94 4.95 4.84
N ALA A 174 -11.91 5.79 4.93
CA ALA A 174 -11.52 6.69 3.84
C ALA A 174 -11.01 5.90 2.62
N VAL A 175 -10.19 4.88 2.84
CA VAL A 175 -9.69 3.96 1.80
C VAL A 175 -10.87 3.20 1.16
N ALA A 176 -11.78 2.68 1.99
CA ALA A 176 -12.97 1.97 1.53
C ALA A 176 -13.85 2.83 0.62
N ARG A 177 -14.04 4.11 0.94
CA ARG A 177 -14.82 5.05 0.10
C ARG A 177 -14.16 5.28 -1.26
N ASP A 178 -12.84 5.45 -1.30
CA ASP A 178 -12.14 5.62 -2.58
C ASP A 178 -12.22 4.33 -3.41
N ILE A 179 -12.07 3.14 -2.80
CA ILE A 179 -12.27 1.83 -3.45
C ILE A 179 -13.70 1.73 -4.03
N ASP A 180 -14.71 2.05 -3.24
CA ASP A 180 -16.11 1.94 -3.64
C ASP A 180 -16.44 2.90 -4.81
N SER A 181 -15.81 4.07 -4.84
CA SER A 181 -15.96 5.04 -5.93
C SER A 181 -15.45 4.55 -7.29
N LEU A 182 -14.51 3.60 -7.29
CA LEU A 182 -13.98 2.99 -8.51
C LEU A 182 -14.86 1.84 -9.03
N CYS A 183 -15.82 1.37 -8.23
CA CYS A 183 -16.72 0.27 -8.55
C CYS A 183 -18.19 0.73 -8.50
N PRO A 184 -18.62 1.65 -9.37
CA PRO A 184 -20.03 2.07 -9.39
C PRO A 184 -20.94 0.86 -9.64
N ASN A 185 -22.10 0.86 -8.98
CA ASN A 185 -23.14 -0.18 -9.10
C ASN A 185 -23.68 -0.31 -10.51
#